data_f6da4da9435d7310976a41de1a721217
#
_entry.id   f6da4da9435d7310976a41de1a721217
#
_cell.length_a   1.000
_cell.length_b   1.000
_cell.length_c   1.000
_cell.angle_alpha   90.00
_cell.angle_beta   90.00
_cell.angle_gamma   90.00
#
_symmetry.space_group_name_H-M   'P 1'
#
loop_
_entity.id
_entity.type
_entity.pdbx_description
1 polymer ?
#
loop_
_entity_poly.entity_id
_entity_poly.type
_entity_poly.pdbx_seq_one_letter_code
_entity_poly.pdbx_strand_id
1 'polypeptide(L)'
;MWEVVGLPLPPALRQALVDGGFTAAEELGRAGPVALAQEAGVSQEDALYACKVAAECMGRSGREGGGLPIATAASLLERGARETVATRAGPLDAALRGGVPQGVITELCGVPGAGKTQLAMQLAVNVQLPRSMGGLDGRALYLDSEGSFTPERVQAMAEAALEEAPESSGLTTESLLGGVSYQRIHSALEQLNVVESLPGLCRQDPRLRLVVLDSLVFHLRHTQGEASLRRHALMTMYQMLSCVARECNVAVLVVNQFTTRLGKEGPRLVPVSGETWGHIPTVRLFAMSGEAGNYLQVNKSPWHPQEVAFFRITGKGIEPM
;
A
#
# COMPACT_ATOMS: atom_id res chain seq x y z
N MET A 1 -23.09 1.31 23.20
CA MET A 1 -22.75 -0.12 23.34
C MET A 1 -23.53 -0.88 22.27
N TRP A 2 -22.87 -1.65 21.44
CA TRP A 2 -23.53 -2.48 20.42
C TRP A 2 -23.92 -3.80 21.03
N GLU A 3 -25.22 -4.14 20.99
CA GLU A 3 -25.71 -5.45 21.38
C GLU A 3 -25.51 -6.43 20.21
N VAL A 4 -25.21 -7.71 20.50
CA VAL A 4 -25.03 -8.78 19.49
C VAL A 4 -26.27 -8.92 18.61
N VAL A 5 -27.46 -8.70 19.20
CA VAL A 5 -28.76 -8.72 18.46
C VAL A 5 -28.82 -7.67 17.36
N GLY A 6 -28.14 -6.55 17.51
CA GLY A 6 -28.10 -5.44 16.55
C GLY A 6 -26.98 -5.55 15.50
N LEU A 7 -26.10 -6.54 15.59
CA LEU A 7 -25.02 -6.71 14.63
C LEU A 7 -25.56 -7.23 13.27
N PRO A 8 -24.98 -6.79 12.15
CA PRO A 8 -25.37 -7.24 10.80
C PRO A 8 -24.78 -8.62 10.49
N LEU A 9 -25.16 -9.61 11.34
CA LEU A 9 -24.77 -11.02 11.20
C LEU A 9 -25.93 -11.83 10.62
N PRO A 10 -25.66 -12.98 9.96
CA PRO A 10 -26.69 -13.94 9.58
C PRO A 10 -27.55 -14.32 10.78
N PRO A 11 -28.90 -14.45 10.64
CA PRO A 11 -29.78 -14.70 11.76
C PRO A 11 -29.41 -15.94 12.61
N ALA A 12 -29.01 -17.03 11.97
CA ALA A 12 -28.61 -18.26 12.63
C ALA A 12 -27.33 -18.07 13.46
N LEU A 13 -26.33 -17.37 12.92
CA LEU A 13 -25.08 -17.07 13.63
C LEU A 13 -25.33 -16.14 14.83
N ARG A 14 -26.14 -15.12 14.62
CA ARG A 14 -26.53 -14.18 15.69
C ARG A 14 -27.23 -14.91 16.86
N GLN A 15 -28.17 -15.81 16.54
CA GLN A 15 -28.86 -16.59 17.55
C GLN A 15 -27.88 -17.50 18.33
N ALA A 16 -27.00 -18.21 17.61
CA ALA A 16 -26.00 -19.06 18.25
C ALA A 16 -25.06 -18.29 19.19
N LEU A 17 -24.68 -17.06 18.83
CA LEU A 17 -23.87 -16.21 19.71
C LEU A 17 -24.64 -15.78 20.98
N VAL A 18 -25.91 -15.42 20.84
CA VAL A 18 -26.76 -15.08 21.99
C VAL A 18 -26.99 -16.29 22.88
N ASP A 19 -27.28 -17.47 22.33
CA ASP A 19 -27.44 -18.72 23.06
C ASP A 19 -26.13 -19.15 23.75
N GLY A 20 -24.97 -18.80 23.17
CA GLY A 20 -23.64 -18.94 23.77
C GLY A 20 -23.32 -17.94 24.87
N GLY A 21 -24.25 -17.04 25.19
CA GLY A 21 -24.13 -16.08 26.30
C GLY A 21 -23.50 -14.71 25.94
N PHE A 22 -23.22 -14.49 24.67
CA PHE A 22 -22.67 -13.20 24.23
C PHE A 22 -23.77 -12.17 24.00
N THR A 23 -23.73 -11.06 24.73
CA THR A 23 -24.74 -9.98 24.67
C THR A 23 -24.23 -8.71 24.01
N ALA A 24 -22.94 -8.44 24.16
CA ALA A 24 -22.30 -7.20 23.67
C ALA A 24 -21.20 -7.51 22.62
N ALA A 25 -21.05 -6.60 21.64
CA ALA A 25 -20.02 -6.72 20.61
C ALA A 25 -18.59 -6.72 21.16
N GLU A 26 -18.36 -6.03 22.28
CA GLU A 26 -17.06 -6.02 22.98
C GLU A 26 -16.66 -7.41 23.52
N GLU A 27 -17.63 -8.23 23.89
CA GLU A 27 -17.41 -9.59 24.39
C GLU A 27 -16.87 -10.49 23.27
N LEU A 28 -17.38 -10.33 22.03
CA LEU A 28 -16.92 -11.09 20.87
C LEU A 28 -15.43 -10.80 20.56
N GLY A 29 -15.04 -9.51 20.68
CA GLY A 29 -13.65 -9.12 20.47
C GLY A 29 -12.69 -9.60 21.56
N ARG A 30 -13.15 -9.67 22.82
CA ARG A 30 -12.33 -10.16 23.95
C ARG A 30 -12.16 -11.67 23.95
N ALA A 31 -13.21 -12.41 23.65
CA ALA A 31 -13.15 -13.88 23.59
C ALA A 31 -12.21 -14.35 22.48
N GLY A 32 -12.19 -13.65 21.37
CA GLY A 32 -11.45 -14.07 20.19
C GLY A 32 -12.09 -15.24 19.45
N PRO A 33 -11.72 -15.49 18.19
CA PRO A 33 -12.45 -16.43 17.32
C PRO A 33 -12.41 -17.89 17.80
N VAL A 34 -11.36 -18.33 18.46
CA VAL A 34 -11.22 -19.72 18.92
C VAL A 34 -12.16 -20.01 20.10
N ALA A 35 -12.15 -19.16 21.13
CA ALA A 35 -13.03 -19.31 22.29
C ALA A 35 -14.50 -19.11 21.87
N LEU A 36 -14.77 -18.12 21.01
CA LEU A 36 -16.10 -17.85 20.49
C LEU A 36 -16.69 -19.06 19.73
N ALA A 37 -15.88 -19.73 18.91
CA ALA A 37 -16.30 -20.94 18.19
C ALA A 37 -16.68 -22.06 19.15
N GLN A 38 -15.93 -22.24 20.24
CA GLN A 38 -16.17 -23.27 21.25
C GLN A 38 -17.41 -22.96 22.10
N GLU A 39 -17.55 -21.74 22.58
CA GLU A 39 -18.61 -21.35 23.52
C GLU A 39 -19.97 -21.19 22.82
N ALA A 40 -20.00 -20.64 21.60
CA ALA A 40 -21.23 -20.49 20.81
C ALA A 40 -21.56 -21.72 19.93
N GLY A 41 -20.68 -22.71 19.85
CA GLY A 41 -20.89 -23.91 19.03
C GLY A 41 -20.93 -23.63 17.52
N VAL A 42 -20.22 -22.61 17.05
CA VAL A 42 -20.18 -22.19 15.64
C VAL A 42 -18.84 -22.55 14.98
N SER A 43 -18.76 -22.52 13.66
CA SER A 43 -17.50 -22.75 12.96
C SER A 43 -16.47 -21.66 13.29
N GLN A 44 -15.16 -22.01 13.17
CA GLN A 44 -14.10 -20.99 13.34
C GLN A 44 -14.20 -19.85 12.33
N GLU A 45 -14.69 -20.14 11.14
CA GLU A 45 -14.91 -19.15 10.08
C GLU A 45 -16.03 -18.18 10.46
N ASP A 46 -17.16 -18.70 10.98
CA ASP A 46 -18.27 -17.88 11.47
C ASP A 46 -17.87 -17.04 12.69
N ALA A 47 -17.10 -17.61 13.60
CA ALA A 47 -16.58 -16.91 14.77
C ALA A 47 -15.64 -15.77 14.37
N LEU A 48 -14.73 -16.01 13.43
CA LEU A 48 -13.84 -14.98 12.89
C LEU A 48 -14.64 -13.86 12.18
N TYR A 49 -15.65 -14.24 11.41
CA TYR A 49 -16.56 -13.29 10.76
C TYR A 49 -17.32 -12.44 11.79
N ALA A 50 -17.83 -13.04 12.84
CA ALA A 50 -18.53 -12.34 13.93
C ALA A 50 -17.63 -11.34 14.66
N CYS A 51 -16.39 -11.75 15.00
CA CYS A 51 -15.39 -10.86 15.60
C CYS A 51 -15.07 -9.65 14.69
N LYS A 52 -14.93 -9.88 13.38
CA LYS A 52 -14.66 -8.83 12.40
C LYS A 52 -15.81 -7.83 12.32
N VAL A 53 -17.06 -8.32 12.21
CA VAL A 53 -18.27 -7.48 12.17
C VAL A 53 -18.41 -6.67 13.46
N ALA A 54 -18.16 -7.27 14.61
CA ALA A 54 -18.18 -6.59 15.90
C ALA A 54 -17.15 -5.46 15.96
N ALA A 55 -15.90 -5.74 15.54
CA ALA A 55 -14.84 -4.73 15.51
C ALA A 55 -15.16 -3.56 14.55
N GLU A 56 -15.75 -3.85 13.40
CA GLU A 56 -16.19 -2.84 12.44
C GLU A 56 -17.31 -1.96 13.02
N CYS A 57 -18.27 -2.55 13.71
CA CYS A 57 -19.37 -1.81 14.34
C CYS A 57 -18.88 -0.96 15.52
N MET A 58 -17.96 -1.48 16.35
CA MET A 58 -17.36 -0.74 17.46
C MET A 58 -16.46 0.40 16.97
N GLY A 59 -15.69 0.21 15.93
CA GLY A 59 -14.88 1.24 15.30
C GLY A 59 -15.70 2.42 14.73
N ARG A 60 -16.99 2.18 14.43
CA ARG A 60 -17.95 3.23 14.04
C ARG A 60 -18.53 4.03 15.20
N SER A 61 -18.59 3.45 16.41
CA SER A 61 -19.16 4.13 17.60
C SER A 61 -18.32 5.28 18.14
N GLY A 62 -17.05 5.40 17.75
CA GLY A 62 -16.17 6.51 18.11
C GLY A 62 -16.33 7.76 17.24
N ARG A 63 -17.21 7.74 16.24
CA ARG A 63 -17.54 8.90 15.40
C ARG A 63 -18.96 9.33 15.75
N GLU A 64 -19.09 10.48 16.40
CA GLU A 64 -20.38 11.13 16.70
C GLU A 64 -21.23 11.22 15.42
N GLY A 65 -22.41 10.58 15.46
CA GLY A 65 -23.40 10.57 14.38
C GLY A 65 -23.55 9.20 13.72
N GLY A 66 -24.45 8.34 14.25
CA GLY A 66 -24.71 6.97 13.81
C GLY A 66 -25.38 6.78 12.44
N GLY A 67 -24.98 7.54 11.41
CA GLY A 67 -25.33 7.36 10.01
C GLY A 67 -24.13 6.85 9.20
N LEU A 68 -24.37 6.09 8.12
CA LEU A 68 -23.33 5.84 7.12
C LEU A 68 -22.72 7.20 6.74
N PRO A 69 -21.37 7.31 6.68
CA PRO A 69 -20.70 8.56 6.34
C PRO A 69 -20.96 8.90 4.88
N ILE A 70 -22.15 9.42 4.58
CA ILE A 70 -22.54 9.91 3.25
C ILE A 70 -21.96 11.31 3.12
N ALA A 71 -21.04 11.50 2.18
CA ALA A 71 -20.49 12.79 1.83
C ALA A 71 -20.96 13.20 0.45
N THR A 72 -21.25 14.50 0.26
CA THR A 72 -21.52 15.04 -1.09
C THR A 72 -20.22 15.20 -1.87
N ALA A 73 -20.31 15.20 -3.21
CA ALA A 73 -19.15 15.50 -4.05
C ALA A 73 -18.53 16.88 -3.70
N ALA A 74 -19.36 17.87 -3.38
CA ALA A 74 -18.91 19.19 -2.93
C ALA A 74 -18.08 19.10 -1.65
N SER A 75 -18.54 18.40 -0.62
CA SER A 75 -17.79 18.23 0.64
C SER A 75 -16.50 17.43 0.47
N LEU A 76 -16.45 16.54 -0.54
CA LEU A 76 -15.20 15.85 -0.89
C LEU A 76 -14.20 16.76 -1.59
N LEU A 77 -14.67 17.68 -2.44
CA LEU A 77 -13.83 18.70 -3.05
C LEU A 77 -13.28 19.70 -2.03
N GLU A 78 -14.08 20.10 -1.04
CA GLU A 78 -13.66 20.97 0.06
C GLU A 78 -12.55 20.37 0.94
N ARG A 79 -12.44 19.04 1.02
CA ARG A 79 -11.34 18.35 1.70
C ARG A 79 -9.99 18.54 1.02
N GLY A 80 -9.98 19.11 -0.17
CA GLY A 80 -8.77 19.39 -0.95
C GLY A 80 -8.24 18.18 -1.73
N ALA A 81 -7.18 18.45 -2.50
CA ALA A 81 -6.47 17.43 -3.23
C ALA A 81 -5.75 16.46 -2.26
N ARG A 82 -5.57 15.21 -2.69
CA ARG A 82 -4.77 14.25 -1.93
C ARG A 82 -3.33 14.72 -1.83
N GLU A 83 -2.74 14.51 -0.68
CA GLU A 83 -1.31 14.71 -0.52
C GLU A 83 -0.56 13.63 -1.32
N THR A 84 0.57 14.02 -1.89
CA THR A 84 1.40 13.17 -2.76
C THR A 84 2.85 13.20 -2.32
N VAL A 85 3.57 12.12 -2.57
CA VAL A 85 5.03 12.08 -2.42
C VAL A 85 5.63 12.37 -3.78
N ALA A 86 6.28 13.51 -3.95
CA ALA A 86 6.91 13.90 -5.20
C ALA A 86 8.10 12.97 -5.53
N THR A 87 8.24 12.67 -6.81
CA THR A 87 9.43 11.95 -7.32
C THR A 87 10.64 12.86 -7.40
N ARG A 88 10.40 14.17 -7.47
CA ARG A 88 11.39 15.24 -7.74
C ARG A 88 12.03 15.15 -9.14
N ALA A 89 11.46 14.35 -10.01
CA ALA A 89 11.72 14.41 -11.44
C ALA A 89 10.53 15.13 -12.09
N GLY A 90 10.67 16.43 -12.35
CA GLY A 90 9.58 17.33 -12.73
C GLY A 90 8.59 16.78 -13.76
N PRO A 91 9.02 16.16 -14.89
CA PRO A 91 8.11 15.53 -15.85
C PRO A 91 7.29 14.38 -15.25
N LEU A 92 7.85 13.59 -14.31
CA LEU A 92 7.12 12.52 -13.63
C LEU A 92 6.08 13.12 -12.69
N ASP A 93 6.45 14.13 -11.93
CA ASP A 93 5.54 14.81 -11.00
C ASP A 93 4.42 15.54 -11.74
N ALA A 94 4.71 16.11 -12.90
CA ALA A 94 3.69 16.72 -13.77
C ALA A 94 2.68 15.65 -14.25
N ALA A 95 3.16 14.52 -14.75
CA ALA A 95 2.32 13.39 -15.18
C ALA A 95 1.52 12.78 -14.04
N LEU A 96 2.03 12.85 -12.80
CA LEU A 96 1.39 12.35 -11.58
C LEU A 96 0.66 13.43 -10.77
N ARG A 97 0.59 14.68 -11.29
CA ARG A 97 0.02 15.85 -10.61
C ARG A 97 0.51 15.99 -9.16
N GLY A 98 1.83 15.90 -9.00
CA GLY A 98 2.51 16.09 -7.73
C GLY A 98 3.21 14.86 -7.17
N GLY A 99 3.00 13.66 -7.73
CA GLY A 99 3.69 12.46 -7.28
C GLY A 99 2.77 11.28 -6.90
N VAL A 100 3.27 10.39 -6.06
CA VAL A 100 2.56 9.19 -5.61
C VAL A 100 1.54 9.55 -4.52
N PRO A 101 0.23 9.30 -4.74
CA PRO A 101 -0.82 9.77 -3.84
C PRO A 101 -0.96 8.93 -2.57
N GLN A 102 -1.24 9.59 -1.44
CA GLN A 102 -1.65 8.95 -0.20
C GLN A 102 -3.08 8.37 -0.27
N GLY A 103 -3.37 7.44 0.63
CA GLY A 103 -4.70 6.87 0.81
C GLY A 103 -5.10 5.85 -0.25
N VAL A 104 -4.19 5.49 -1.15
CA VAL A 104 -4.44 4.52 -2.24
C VAL A 104 -3.21 3.66 -2.51
N ILE A 105 -3.42 2.59 -3.28
CA ILE A 105 -2.33 1.75 -3.79
C ILE A 105 -1.93 2.24 -5.18
N THR A 106 -0.63 2.49 -5.34
CA THR A 106 0.03 2.71 -6.62
C THR A 106 0.86 1.46 -6.97
N GLU A 107 0.57 0.83 -8.10
CA GLU A 107 1.41 -0.24 -8.66
C GLU A 107 2.42 0.34 -9.63
N LEU A 108 3.70 0.05 -9.39
CA LEU A 108 4.80 0.34 -10.30
C LEU A 108 5.26 -0.96 -10.96
N CYS A 109 4.78 -1.23 -12.15
CA CYS A 109 5.13 -2.42 -12.91
C CYS A 109 6.10 -2.07 -14.04
N GLY A 110 7.07 -2.94 -14.34
CA GLY A 110 7.99 -2.62 -15.42
C GLY A 110 9.01 -3.72 -15.74
N VAL A 111 9.71 -3.51 -16.85
CA VAL A 111 10.78 -4.41 -17.27
C VAL A 111 11.97 -4.38 -16.31
N PRO A 112 12.79 -5.44 -16.24
CA PRO A 112 14.05 -5.40 -15.50
C PRO A 112 14.92 -4.23 -15.95
N GLY A 113 15.58 -3.56 -15.02
CA GLY A 113 16.46 -2.42 -15.32
C GLY A 113 15.77 -1.08 -15.57
N ALA A 114 14.43 -1.00 -15.65
CA ALA A 114 13.70 0.25 -15.89
C ALA A 114 13.63 1.20 -14.67
N GLY A 115 14.38 0.96 -13.60
CA GLY A 115 14.50 1.88 -12.47
C GLY A 115 13.42 1.79 -11.39
N LYS A 116 12.60 0.72 -11.35
CA LYS A 116 11.53 0.56 -10.36
C LYS A 116 12.00 0.69 -8.91
N THR A 117 12.99 -0.13 -8.53
CA THR A 117 13.61 -0.09 -7.19
C THR A 117 14.30 1.25 -6.92
N GLN A 118 14.89 1.88 -7.93
CA GLN A 118 15.49 3.21 -7.80
C GLN A 118 14.42 4.27 -7.46
N LEU A 119 13.30 4.26 -8.16
CA LEU A 119 12.18 5.16 -7.87
C LEU A 119 11.59 4.89 -6.49
N ALA A 120 11.47 3.62 -6.09
CA ALA A 120 10.95 3.24 -4.79
C ALA A 120 11.85 3.73 -3.64
N MET A 121 13.17 3.57 -3.76
CA MET A 121 14.14 4.10 -2.79
C MET A 121 14.13 5.63 -2.74
N GLN A 122 14.05 6.30 -3.89
CA GLN A 122 13.95 7.76 -3.93
C GLN A 122 12.69 8.29 -3.27
N LEU A 123 11.54 7.67 -3.47
CA LEU A 123 10.30 8.03 -2.79
C LEU A 123 10.40 7.81 -1.27
N ALA A 124 11.14 6.79 -0.81
CA ALA A 124 11.38 6.55 0.61
C ALA A 124 12.24 7.66 1.26
N VAL A 125 13.12 8.30 0.50
CA VAL A 125 13.82 9.52 0.92
C VAL A 125 12.89 10.72 0.86
N ASN A 126 12.23 10.92 -0.28
CA ASN A 126 11.46 12.13 -0.58
C ASN A 126 10.25 12.34 0.35
N VAL A 127 9.62 11.27 0.84
CA VAL A 127 8.48 11.37 1.78
C VAL A 127 8.83 12.09 3.07
N GLN A 128 10.11 12.13 3.44
CA GLN A 128 10.63 12.75 4.66
C GLN A 128 10.90 14.24 4.50
N LEU A 129 11.01 14.72 3.26
CA LEU A 129 11.29 16.11 2.97
C LEU A 129 10.10 17.00 3.40
N PRO A 130 10.34 18.31 3.64
CA PRO A 130 9.28 19.27 3.89
C PRO A 130 8.25 19.31 2.75
N ARG A 131 7.02 19.68 3.07
CA ARG A 131 5.93 19.82 2.10
C ARG A 131 6.26 20.82 1.00
N SER A 132 7.03 21.87 1.30
CA SER A 132 7.53 22.82 0.32
C SER A 132 8.45 22.21 -0.74
N MET A 133 9.03 21.04 -0.46
CA MET A 133 9.87 20.28 -1.38
C MET A 133 9.15 19.06 -1.98
N GLY A 134 7.83 18.94 -1.79
CA GLY A 134 7.04 17.82 -2.28
C GLY A 134 7.10 16.57 -1.40
N GLY A 135 7.64 16.68 -0.19
CA GLY A 135 7.59 15.64 0.85
C GLY A 135 6.33 15.74 1.70
N LEU A 136 6.27 14.92 2.75
CA LEU A 136 5.16 14.85 3.69
C LEU A 136 5.59 14.98 5.16
N ASP A 137 6.83 15.39 5.42
CA ASP A 137 7.45 15.40 6.76
C ASP A 137 7.29 14.02 7.45
N GLY A 138 7.30 12.96 6.67
CA GLY A 138 6.92 11.61 7.07
C GLY A 138 8.09 10.67 7.25
N ARG A 139 7.78 9.37 7.33
CA ARG A 139 8.71 8.25 7.33
C ARG A 139 8.29 7.21 6.31
N ALA A 140 9.23 6.36 5.91
CA ALA A 140 9.00 5.25 5.01
C ALA A 140 9.24 3.91 5.70
N LEU A 141 8.43 2.90 5.32
CA LEU A 141 8.70 1.50 5.57
C LEU A 141 8.97 0.82 4.22
N TYR A 142 10.15 0.23 4.08
CA TYR A 142 10.57 -0.49 2.88
C TYR A 142 10.60 -1.99 3.14
N LEU A 143 9.69 -2.71 2.50
CA LEU A 143 9.56 -4.17 2.58
C LEU A 143 10.20 -4.77 1.33
N ASP A 144 11.35 -5.42 1.48
CA ASP A 144 12.17 -5.95 0.39
C ASP A 144 12.07 -7.47 0.30
N SER A 145 11.42 -7.99 -0.72
CA SER A 145 11.34 -9.44 -0.97
C SER A 145 12.40 -9.94 -1.97
N GLU A 146 13.00 -9.04 -2.78
CA GLU A 146 13.99 -9.41 -3.80
C GLU A 146 15.45 -9.30 -3.31
N GLY A 147 15.72 -8.50 -2.27
CA GLY A 147 17.08 -8.22 -1.79
C GLY A 147 17.81 -7.17 -2.63
N SER A 148 17.06 -6.23 -3.16
CA SER A 148 17.57 -5.21 -4.06
C SER A 148 17.73 -3.83 -3.43
N PHE A 149 17.37 -3.69 -2.16
CA PHE A 149 17.58 -2.47 -1.39
C PHE A 149 19.06 -2.28 -1.07
N THR A 150 19.60 -1.11 -1.35
CA THR A 150 21.00 -0.77 -1.16
C THR A 150 21.11 0.49 -0.31
N PRO A 151 21.55 0.40 0.95
CA PRO A 151 21.66 1.56 1.85
C PRO A 151 22.56 2.68 1.31
N GLU A 152 23.65 2.33 0.65
CA GLU A 152 24.57 3.29 0.02
C GLU A 152 23.87 4.09 -1.10
N ARG A 153 22.91 3.44 -1.77
CA ARG A 153 22.12 4.11 -2.80
C ARG A 153 21.11 5.09 -2.20
N VAL A 154 20.47 4.70 -1.09
CA VAL A 154 19.58 5.59 -0.34
C VAL A 154 20.36 6.78 0.23
N GLN A 155 21.59 6.56 0.70
CA GLN A 155 22.47 7.63 1.17
C GLN A 155 22.77 8.63 0.06
N ALA A 156 23.17 8.18 -1.13
CA ALA A 156 23.43 9.06 -2.26
C ALA A 156 22.22 9.89 -2.68
N MET A 157 21.01 9.29 -2.63
CA MET A 157 19.75 9.99 -2.89
C MET A 157 19.42 11.01 -1.79
N ALA A 158 19.71 10.69 -0.52
CA ALA A 158 19.52 11.60 0.61
C ALA A 158 20.46 12.81 0.51
N GLU A 159 21.75 12.58 0.20
CA GLU A 159 22.72 13.64 -0.02
C GLU A 159 22.30 14.57 -1.16
N ALA A 160 21.86 14.00 -2.29
CA ALA A 160 21.34 14.79 -3.42
C ALA A 160 20.07 15.57 -3.07
N ALA A 161 19.20 15.02 -2.23
CA ALA A 161 18.00 15.72 -1.77
C ALA A 161 18.34 16.92 -0.87
N LEU A 162 19.40 16.80 -0.06
CA LEU A 162 19.88 17.86 0.83
C LEU A 162 20.58 19.00 0.09
N GLU A 163 21.18 18.77 -1.09
CA GLU A 163 21.76 19.86 -1.92
C GLU A 163 20.72 20.92 -2.28
N GLU A 164 19.45 20.54 -2.38
CA GLU A 164 18.34 21.45 -2.72
C GLU A 164 17.51 21.87 -1.50
N ALA A 165 17.78 21.26 -0.33
CA ALA A 165 17.02 21.57 0.88
C ALA A 165 17.48 22.90 1.48
N PRO A 166 16.55 23.75 1.98
CA PRO A 166 16.95 24.95 2.69
C PRO A 166 17.68 24.58 3.99
N GLU A 167 18.72 25.35 4.34
CA GLU A 167 19.50 25.14 5.59
C GLU A 167 18.60 25.15 6.83
N SER A 168 17.50 25.91 6.80
CA SER A 168 16.51 25.98 7.87
C SER A 168 15.70 24.69 8.07
N SER A 169 15.82 23.69 7.18
CA SER A 169 15.09 22.42 7.28
C SER A 169 15.57 21.57 8.46
N GLY A 170 16.82 21.74 8.89
CA GLY A 170 17.45 20.93 9.93
C GLY A 170 17.65 19.46 9.57
N LEU A 171 17.43 19.09 8.28
CA LEU A 171 17.63 17.73 7.80
C LEU A 171 19.10 17.41 7.64
N THR A 172 19.47 16.18 7.96
CA THR A 172 20.80 15.62 7.73
C THR A 172 20.69 14.28 7.02
N THR A 173 21.76 13.80 6.41
CA THR A 173 21.80 12.48 5.77
C THR A 173 21.42 11.39 6.78
N GLU A 174 21.95 11.46 8.01
CA GLU A 174 21.64 10.51 9.07
C GLU A 174 20.14 10.54 9.43
N SER A 175 19.52 11.72 9.49
CA SER A 175 18.10 11.85 9.80
C SER A 175 17.24 11.23 8.71
N LEU A 176 17.59 11.43 7.42
CA LEU A 176 16.89 10.84 6.27
C LEU A 176 17.08 9.33 6.21
N LEU A 177 18.28 8.81 6.49
CA LEU A 177 18.51 7.37 6.58
C LEU A 177 17.74 6.75 7.76
N GLY A 178 17.73 7.41 8.92
CA GLY A 178 16.97 6.99 10.10
C GLY A 178 15.44 7.04 9.94
N GLY A 179 14.94 7.75 8.94
CA GLY A 179 13.52 7.82 8.61
C GLY A 179 13.04 6.74 7.64
N VAL A 180 13.96 5.89 7.11
CA VAL A 180 13.61 4.72 6.30
C VAL A 180 13.75 3.46 7.14
N SER A 181 12.64 2.89 7.57
CA SER A 181 12.62 1.56 8.19
C SER A 181 12.69 0.50 7.10
N TYR A 182 13.58 -0.47 7.25
CA TYR A 182 13.80 -1.55 6.30
C TYR A 182 13.50 -2.91 6.92
N GLN A 183 12.79 -3.76 6.15
CA GLN A 183 12.58 -5.15 6.51
C GLN A 183 12.78 -6.05 5.30
N ARG A 184 13.72 -7.00 5.42
CA ARG A 184 13.87 -8.11 4.46
C ARG A 184 12.78 -9.12 4.69
N ILE A 185 12.15 -9.59 3.60
CA ILE A 185 11.12 -10.63 3.62
C ILE A 185 11.66 -11.86 2.90
N HIS A 186 11.55 -13.03 3.53
CA HIS A 186 12.13 -14.28 3.04
C HIS A 186 11.10 -15.30 2.55
N SER A 187 9.80 -15.08 2.82
CA SER A 187 8.75 -16.02 2.42
C SER A 187 7.41 -15.32 2.18
N ALA A 188 6.50 -15.99 1.45
CA ALA A 188 5.15 -15.51 1.23
C ALA A 188 4.34 -15.40 2.55
N LEU A 189 4.58 -16.31 3.51
CA LEU A 189 3.93 -16.28 4.82
C LEU A 189 4.41 -15.08 5.64
N GLU A 190 5.72 -14.83 5.67
CA GLU A 190 6.28 -13.66 6.32
C GLU A 190 5.74 -12.37 5.72
N GLN A 191 5.66 -12.30 4.37
CA GLN A 191 5.08 -11.16 3.67
C GLN A 191 3.64 -10.90 4.10
N LEU A 192 2.81 -11.95 4.21
CA LEU A 192 1.43 -11.84 4.67
C LEU A 192 1.37 -11.33 6.11
N ASN A 193 2.15 -11.90 7.02
CA ASN A 193 2.20 -11.51 8.43
C ASN A 193 2.63 -10.05 8.61
N VAL A 194 3.62 -9.59 7.82
CA VAL A 194 4.06 -8.20 7.86
C VAL A 194 2.96 -7.27 7.36
N VAL A 195 2.30 -7.60 6.25
CA VAL A 195 1.17 -6.81 5.72
C VAL A 195 0.03 -6.75 6.73
N GLU A 196 -0.27 -7.84 7.43
CA GLU A 196 -1.29 -7.90 8.48
C GLU A 196 -0.94 -7.01 9.69
N SER A 197 0.35 -6.86 10.00
CA SER A 197 0.82 -6.02 11.11
C SER A 197 0.83 -4.50 10.80
N LEU A 198 0.75 -4.10 9.54
CA LEU A 198 0.86 -2.70 9.12
C LEU A 198 -0.10 -1.73 9.84
N PRO A 199 -1.38 -2.07 10.09
CA PRO A 199 -2.27 -1.16 10.85
C PRO A 199 -1.76 -0.87 12.26
N GLY A 200 -1.11 -1.86 12.89
CA GLY A 200 -0.45 -1.72 14.19
C GLY A 200 0.75 -0.78 14.11
N LEU A 201 1.60 -0.98 13.11
CA LEU A 201 2.78 -0.13 12.87
C LEU A 201 2.39 1.33 12.59
N CYS A 202 1.36 1.56 11.78
CA CYS A 202 0.85 2.91 11.51
C CYS A 202 0.34 3.62 12.77
N ARG A 203 -0.24 2.87 13.71
CA ARG A 203 -0.66 3.44 15.00
C ARG A 203 0.51 3.77 15.92
N GLN A 204 1.58 2.95 15.88
CA GLN A 204 2.80 3.15 16.68
C GLN A 204 3.66 4.30 16.14
N ASP A 205 3.75 4.45 14.83
CA ASP A 205 4.42 5.59 14.18
C ASP A 205 3.44 6.40 13.31
N PRO A 206 2.80 7.46 13.87
CA PRO A 206 1.91 8.32 13.12
C PRO A 206 2.58 9.12 11.99
N ARG A 207 3.92 9.14 11.94
CA ARG A 207 4.68 9.76 10.85
C ARG A 207 4.91 8.83 9.67
N LEU A 208 4.55 7.55 9.76
CA LEU A 208 4.61 6.65 8.60
C LEU A 208 3.65 7.16 7.51
N ARG A 209 4.22 7.55 6.35
CA ARG A 209 3.49 8.13 5.22
C ARG A 209 3.66 7.35 3.92
N LEU A 210 4.67 6.48 3.85
CA LEU A 210 4.92 5.63 2.69
C LEU A 210 5.23 4.21 3.14
N VAL A 211 4.56 3.25 2.52
CA VAL A 211 4.89 1.82 2.59
C VAL A 211 5.27 1.35 1.18
N VAL A 212 6.47 0.83 1.02
CA VAL A 212 6.96 0.21 -0.21
C VAL A 212 6.97 -1.29 -0.04
N LEU A 213 6.45 -2.02 -1.02
CA LEU A 213 6.53 -3.48 -1.12
C LEU A 213 7.24 -3.85 -2.43
N ASP A 214 8.50 -4.19 -2.36
CA ASP A 214 9.36 -4.51 -3.51
C ASP A 214 9.91 -5.97 -3.41
N SER A 215 9.26 -6.94 -4.06
CA SER A 215 8.04 -6.87 -4.85
C SER A 215 6.94 -7.75 -4.24
N LEU A 216 5.69 -7.42 -4.58
CA LEU A 216 4.52 -8.17 -4.10
C LEU A 216 4.53 -9.64 -4.51
N VAL A 217 4.99 -9.94 -5.71
CA VAL A 217 4.79 -11.27 -6.35
C VAL A 217 6.00 -12.19 -6.25
N PHE A 218 7.14 -11.73 -5.74
CA PHE A 218 8.38 -12.49 -5.76
C PHE A 218 8.23 -13.87 -5.10
N HIS A 219 7.81 -13.93 -3.86
CA HIS A 219 7.64 -15.18 -3.14
C HIS A 219 6.44 -15.99 -3.62
N LEU A 220 5.39 -15.33 -4.10
CA LEU A 220 4.19 -16.00 -4.59
C LEU A 220 4.42 -16.76 -5.91
N ARG A 221 5.41 -16.35 -6.71
CA ARG A 221 5.78 -17.09 -7.95
C ARG A 221 6.32 -18.47 -7.66
N HIS A 222 7.07 -18.61 -6.57
CA HIS A 222 7.79 -19.83 -6.21
C HIS A 222 6.97 -20.75 -5.29
N THR A 223 5.80 -20.30 -4.83
CA THR A 223 4.92 -21.13 -4.02
C THR A 223 4.35 -22.24 -4.90
N GLN A 224 4.72 -23.49 -4.56
CA GLN A 224 4.13 -24.68 -5.18
C GLN A 224 2.68 -24.77 -4.75
N GLY A 225 1.74 -24.72 -5.69
CA GLY A 225 0.32 -24.81 -5.38
C GLY A 225 -0.56 -24.37 -6.57
N GLU A 226 -1.86 -24.53 -6.40
CA GLU A 226 -2.85 -24.15 -7.39
C GLU A 226 -2.85 -22.65 -7.65
N ALA A 227 -3.08 -22.26 -8.90
CA ALA A 227 -3.19 -20.84 -9.30
C ALA A 227 -4.30 -20.10 -8.53
N SER A 228 -5.31 -20.84 -8.04
CA SER A 228 -6.39 -20.36 -7.17
C SER A 228 -5.87 -19.86 -5.83
N LEU A 229 -4.99 -20.59 -5.14
CA LEU A 229 -4.40 -20.21 -3.86
C LEU A 229 -3.52 -18.98 -3.98
N ARG A 230 -2.69 -18.90 -5.03
CA ARG A 230 -1.88 -17.70 -5.30
C ARG A 230 -2.75 -16.46 -5.53
N ARG A 231 -3.84 -16.62 -6.28
CA ARG A 231 -4.79 -15.53 -6.53
C ARG A 231 -5.46 -15.09 -5.23
N HIS A 232 -5.88 -16.04 -4.40
CA HIS A 232 -6.48 -15.74 -3.10
C HIS A 232 -5.53 -14.97 -2.20
N ALA A 233 -4.28 -15.42 -2.04
CA ALA A 233 -3.25 -14.73 -1.26
C ALA A 233 -2.99 -13.30 -1.76
N LEU A 234 -2.90 -13.11 -3.08
CA LEU A 234 -2.76 -11.77 -3.67
C LEU A 234 -3.96 -10.88 -3.34
N MET A 235 -5.19 -11.40 -3.44
CA MET A 235 -6.40 -10.63 -3.13
C MET A 235 -6.48 -10.25 -1.66
N THR A 236 -6.11 -11.17 -0.76
CA THR A 236 -6.06 -10.93 0.69
C THR A 236 -5.05 -9.85 1.04
N MET A 237 -3.81 -9.96 0.56
CA MET A 237 -2.79 -8.91 0.77
C MET A 237 -3.24 -7.56 0.24
N TYR A 238 -3.88 -7.55 -0.92
CA TYR A 238 -4.40 -6.32 -1.47
C TYR A 238 -5.48 -5.67 -0.61
N GLN A 239 -6.44 -6.44 -0.14
CA GLN A 239 -7.50 -5.92 0.73
C GLN A 239 -6.90 -5.30 1.99
N MET A 240 -5.91 -5.97 2.59
CA MET A 240 -5.17 -5.45 3.74
C MET A 240 -4.42 -4.15 3.40
N LEU A 241 -3.65 -4.13 2.32
CA LEU A 241 -2.92 -2.93 1.88
C LEU A 241 -3.86 -1.78 1.54
N SER A 242 -5.01 -2.05 0.91
CA SER A 242 -6.02 -1.04 0.60
C SER A 242 -6.66 -0.44 1.86
N CYS A 243 -6.89 -1.28 2.87
CA CYS A 243 -7.38 -0.86 4.18
C CYS A 243 -6.35 0.05 4.87
N VAL A 244 -5.09 -0.39 4.92
CA VAL A 244 -3.96 0.40 5.48
C VAL A 244 -3.82 1.75 4.77
N ALA A 245 -3.77 1.75 3.45
CA ALA A 245 -3.65 2.99 2.69
C ALA A 245 -4.73 4.00 3.08
N ARG A 246 -5.98 3.55 3.10
CA ARG A 246 -7.15 4.40 3.32
C ARG A 246 -7.31 4.83 4.79
N GLU A 247 -7.15 3.89 5.74
CA GLU A 247 -7.43 4.15 7.16
C GLU A 247 -6.28 4.88 7.85
N CYS A 248 -5.03 4.56 7.46
CA CYS A 248 -3.85 5.20 8.01
C CYS A 248 -3.40 6.42 7.19
N ASN A 249 -4.06 6.71 6.06
CA ASN A 249 -3.70 7.76 5.11
C ASN A 249 -2.22 7.70 4.70
N VAL A 250 -1.75 6.51 4.32
CA VAL A 250 -0.39 6.29 3.82
C VAL A 250 -0.40 6.05 2.31
N ALA A 251 0.67 6.45 1.62
CA ALA A 251 0.92 6.03 0.26
C ALA A 251 1.42 4.58 0.28
N VAL A 252 0.80 3.70 -0.50
CA VAL A 252 1.27 2.32 -0.65
C VAL A 252 1.79 2.14 -2.08
N LEU A 253 3.11 1.92 -2.20
CA LEU A 253 3.77 1.63 -3.47
C LEU A 253 4.05 0.14 -3.56
N VAL A 254 3.46 -0.53 -4.53
CA VAL A 254 3.68 -1.94 -4.82
C VAL A 254 4.50 -2.07 -6.10
N VAL A 255 5.69 -2.60 -5.99
CA VAL A 255 6.55 -2.88 -7.15
C VAL A 255 6.22 -4.25 -7.73
N ASN A 256 6.13 -4.32 -9.05
CA ASN A 256 5.80 -5.52 -9.79
C ASN A 256 6.66 -5.64 -11.06
N GLN A 257 6.66 -6.81 -11.68
CA GLN A 257 7.43 -7.08 -12.89
C GLN A 257 6.51 -7.47 -14.05
N PHE A 258 6.98 -7.25 -15.27
CA PHE A 258 6.38 -7.84 -16.47
C PHE A 258 6.86 -9.29 -16.69
N THR A 259 5.99 -10.07 -17.31
CA THR A 259 6.32 -11.37 -17.89
C THR A 259 5.85 -11.41 -19.34
N THR A 260 6.48 -12.22 -20.14
CA THR A 260 6.06 -12.43 -21.53
C THR A 260 4.99 -13.50 -21.56
N ARG A 261 3.83 -13.18 -22.12
CA ARG A 261 2.75 -14.14 -22.40
C ARG A 261 2.65 -14.34 -23.91
N LEU A 262 2.68 -15.58 -24.33
CA LEU A 262 2.44 -15.94 -25.74
C LEU A 262 0.94 -15.88 -26.01
N GLY A 263 0.53 -14.98 -26.87
CA GLY A 263 -0.85 -14.84 -27.36
C GLY A 263 -0.97 -15.20 -28.83
N LYS A 264 -2.19 -15.20 -29.38
CA LYS A 264 -2.44 -15.48 -30.81
C LYS A 264 -1.78 -14.45 -31.74
N GLU A 265 -1.52 -13.25 -31.26
CA GLU A 265 -0.91 -12.15 -32.02
C GLU A 265 0.60 -11.99 -31.73
N GLY A 266 1.22 -12.98 -31.06
CA GLY A 266 2.62 -12.96 -30.67
C GLY A 266 2.86 -12.71 -29.19
N PRO A 267 4.13 -12.53 -28.76
CA PRO A 267 4.49 -12.29 -27.37
C PRO A 267 4.05 -10.90 -26.91
N ARG A 268 3.37 -10.85 -25.77
CA ARG A 268 2.97 -9.60 -25.12
C ARG A 268 3.53 -9.51 -23.70
N LEU A 269 4.00 -8.33 -23.32
CA LEU A 269 4.37 -8.04 -21.95
C LEU A 269 3.10 -7.82 -21.12
N VAL A 270 2.95 -8.60 -20.06
CA VAL A 270 1.84 -8.48 -19.11
C VAL A 270 2.37 -8.47 -17.69
N PRO A 271 1.74 -7.76 -16.76
CA PRO A 271 2.11 -7.83 -15.35
C PRO A 271 1.99 -9.26 -14.83
N VAL A 272 2.97 -9.68 -14.04
CA VAL A 272 3.03 -11.05 -13.46
C VAL A 272 1.83 -11.37 -12.59
N SER A 273 1.29 -10.37 -11.91
CA SER A 273 0.09 -10.47 -11.08
C SER A 273 -1.19 -10.85 -11.86
N GLY A 274 -1.15 -10.80 -13.20
CA GLY A 274 -2.25 -11.17 -14.09
C GLY A 274 -3.25 -10.03 -14.31
N GLU A 275 -4.21 -10.28 -15.22
CA GLU A 275 -5.20 -9.26 -15.64
C GLU A 275 -6.18 -8.90 -14.53
N THR A 276 -6.61 -9.88 -13.73
CA THR A 276 -7.52 -9.65 -12.58
C THR A 276 -6.93 -8.67 -11.59
N TRP A 277 -5.61 -8.71 -11.35
CA TRP A 277 -4.91 -7.74 -10.53
C TRP A 277 -4.98 -6.33 -11.12
N GLY A 278 -5.03 -6.17 -12.43
CA GLY A 278 -5.05 -4.87 -13.09
C GLY A 278 -6.19 -3.94 -12.67
N HIS A 279 -7.30 -4.51 -12.20
CA HIS A 279 -8.44 -3.73 -11.73
C HIS A 279 -8.27 -3.20 -10.31
N ILE A 280 -7.32 -3.72 -9.56
CA ILE A 280 -7.20 -3.55 -8.14
C ILE A 280 -6.44 -2.26 -7.75
N PRO A 281 -5.19 -1.98 -8.17
CA PRO A 281 -4.51 -0.74 -7.85
C PRO A 281 -5.29 0.46 -8.35
N THR A 282 -5.34 1.53 -7.55
CA THR A 282 -6.00 2.77 -7.96
C THR A 282 -5.20 3.47 -9.05
N VAL A 283 -3.86 3.48 -8.90
CA VAL A 283 -2.93 4.01 -9.89
C VAL A 283 -2.02 2.89 -10.39
N ARG A 284 -1.80 2.84 -11.68
CA ARG A 284 -0.85 1.91 -12.33
C ARG A 284 0.13 2.68 -13.18
N LEU A 285 1.39 2.43 -12.92
CA LEU A 285 2.52 3.04 -13.62
C LEU A 285 3.33 1.94 -14.29
N PHE A 286 3.66 2.13 -15.55
CA PHE A 286 4.51 1.22 -16.31
C PHE A 286 5.88 1.84 -16.53
N ALA A 287 6.91 1.26 -15.90
CA ALA A 287 8.30 1.63 -16.09
C ALA A 287 8.91 0.81 -17.21
N MET A 288 9.35 1.48 -18.24
CA MET A 288 9.87 0.91 -19.47
C MET A 288 11.24 1.50 -19.79
N SER A 289 12.01 0.77 -20.61
CA SER A 289 13.27 1.24 -21.16
C SER A 289 13.20 1.14 -22.68
N GLY A 290 13.59 2.22 -23.36
CA GLY A 290 13.59 2.34 -24.81
C GLY A 290 14.86 3.01 -25.31
N GLU A 291 14.97 3.23 -26.61
CA GLU A 291 16.13 3.87 -27.25
C GLU A 291 16.34 5.33 -26.74
N ALA A 292 15.26 6.03 -26.43
CA ALA A 292 15.28 7.39 -25.88
C ALA A 292 15.57 7.46 -24.37
N GLY A 293 15.75 6.32 -23.68
CA GLY A 293 15.97 6.26 -22.25
C GLY A 293 14.84 5.57 -21.49
N ASN A 294 14.85 5.68 -20.18
CA ASN A 294 13.79 5.14 -19.34
C ASN A 294 12.60 6.09 -19.32
N TYR A 295 11.40 5.51 -19.27
CA TYR A 295 10.17 6.29 -19.16
C TYR A 295 9.15 5.61 -18.25
N LEU A 296 8.30 6.44 -17.65
CA LEU A 296 7.15 6.02 -16.88
C LEU A 296 5.88 6.40 -17.67
N GLN A 297 5.01 5.42 -17.84
CA GLN A 297 3.69 5.63 -18.43
C GLN A 297 2.61 5.49 -17.38
N VAL A 298 1.73 6.47 -17.27
CA VAL A 298 0.50 6.38 -16.48
C VAL A 298 -0.47 5.49 -17.24
N ASN A 299 -0.57 4.22 -16.85
CA ASN A 299 -1.44 3.25 -17.51
C ASN A 299 -2.89 3.31 -16.99
N LYS A 300 -3.06 3.57 -15.69
CA LYS A 300 -4.37 3.69 -15.04
C LYS A 300 -4.31 4.73 -13.93
N SER A 301 -5.22 5.66 -13.95
CA SER A 301 -5.47 6.61 -12.86
C SER A 301 -6.88 7.18 -12.98
N PRO A 302 -7.60 7.40 -11.87
CA PRO A 302 -8.87 8.13 -11.90
C PRO A 302 -8.70 9.65 -12.05
N TRP A 303 -7.46 10.16 -11.91
CA TRP A 303 -7.19 11.61 -11.89
C TRP A 303 -6.29 12.10 -13.01
N HIS A 304 -5.56 11.18 -13.66
CA HIS A 304 -4.54 11.53 -14.65
C HIS A 304 -4.88 10.92 -16.00
N PRO A 305 -4.65 11.63 -17.09
CA PRO A 305 -4.66 11.05 -18.42
C PRO A 305 -3.50 10.03 -18.56
N GLN A 306 -3.53 9.27 -19.64
CA GLN A 306 -2.41 8.42 -20.00
C GLN A 306 -1.28 9.29 -20.54
N GLU A 307 -0.31 9.57 -19.69
CA GLU A 307 0.87 10.38 -20.02
C GLU A 307 2.14 9.54 -19.91
N VAL A 308 3.17 9.99 -20.62
CA VAL A 308 4.51 9.38 -20.60
C VAL A 308 5.51 10.44 -20.18
N ALA A 309 6.35 10.13 -19.22
CA ALA A 309 7.42 10.98 -18.77
C ALA A 309 8.76 10.26 -18.82
N PHE A 310 9.75 10.86 -19.46
CA PHE A 310 11.10 10.33 -19.57
C PHE A 310 11.94 10.73 -18.36
N PHE A 311 12.86 9.85 -17.98
CA PHE A 311 13.80 10.08 -16.89
C PHE A 311 15.10 9.32 -17.09
N ARG A 312 16.12 9.72 -16.38
CA ARG A 312 17.40 9.02 -16.29
C ARG A 312 17.72 8.62 -14.87
N ILE A 313 18.51 7.56 -14.75
CA ILE A 313 19.04 7.10 -13.45
C ILE A 313 20.48 7.58 -13.38
N THR A 314 20.81 8.37 -12.37
CA THR A 314 22.13 8.96 -12.15
C THR A 314 22.70 8.53 -10.80
N GLY A 315 23.89 9.02 -10.45
CA GLY A 315 24.45 8.89 -9.12
C GLY A 315 23.55 9.49 -8.04
N LYS A 316 22.82 10.56 -8.35
CA LYS A 316 21.94 11.29 -7.43
C LYS A 316 20.54 10.69 -7.29
N GLY A 317 20.15 9.78 -8.14
CA GLY A 317 18.81 9.20 -8.14
C GLY A 317 18.16 9.19 -9.50
N ILE A 318 16.84 9.34 -9.52
CA ILE A 318 16.05 9.58 -10.74
C ILE A 318 15.98 11.07 -11.00
N GLU A 319 16.37 11.46 -12.19
CA GLU A 319 16.39 12.84 -12.65
C GLU A 319 15.58 13.01 -13.95
N PRO A 320 15.06 14.20 -14.22
CA PRO A 320 14.38 14.47 -15.49
C PRO A 320 15.35 14.33 -16.68
N MET A 321 14.76 13.99 -17.82
CA MET A 321 15.45 14.06 -19.12
C MET A 321 15.12 15.35 -19.84
#